data_ff7a64630d39126121a0626d42d3140b
#
_entry.id   ff7a64630d39126121a0626d42d3140b
#
_cell.length_a   1.000
_cell.length_b   1.000
_cell.length_c   1.000
_cell.angle_alpha   90.00
_cell.angle_beta   90.00
_cell.angle_gamma   90.00
#
_symmetry.space_group_name_H-M   'P 1'
#
loop_
_entity.id
_entity.type
_entity.pdbx_description
1 polymer ?
#
loop_
_entity_poly.entity_id
_entity_poly.type
_entity_poly.pdbx_seq_one_letter_code
_entity_poly.pdbx_strand_id
1 'polypeptide(L)'
;MRESGIRALRGLIRETLLTEAAMTPVRASELGIRFQVRKYAYHAAIYAHKEGRDGPAAILEASLSGDPCAGAWAITHSQSRIDGLGPLMYDLMIDVISPNPLAPDRGVVSKDAKRVWDYYLTRRGDIEAIQLDDIDNVLTPEDEDNCAQVSATDPQHGDVDWISSSLSKAYRRKGGGRPTFEELSRLGLIDTW
;
A
#
# COMPACT_ATOMS: atom_id res chain seq x y z
N MET A 1 -21.26 15.83 26.42
CA MET A 1 -21.89 15.15 25.27
C MET A 1 -21.68 15.82 23.89
N ARG A 2 -21.19 17.07 23.78
CA ARG A 2 -20.99 17.77 22.50
C ARG A 2 -19.62 17.51 21.83
N GLU A 3 -18.59 17.18 22.59
CA GLU A 3 -17.23 16.97 22.02
C GLU A 3 -17.06 15.66 21.26
N SER A 4 -17.76 14.58 21.64
CA SER A 4 -17.69 13.30 20.93
C SER A 4 -18.30 13.39 19.52
N GLY A 5 -19.37 14.16 19.34
CA GLY A 5 -20.01 14.38 18.05
C GLY A 5 -19.13 15.17 17.08
N ILE A 6 -18.43 16.19 17.57
CA ILE A 6 -17.54 17.02 16.75
C ILE A 6 -16.30 16.21 16.31
N ARG A 7 -15.79 15.34 17.18
CA ARG A 7 -14.66 14.46 16.84
C ARG A 7 -15.06 13.41 15.80
N ALA A 8 -16.25 12.81 15.92
CA ALA A 8 -16.81 11.89 14.95
C ALA A 8 -17.06 12.57 13.58
N LEU A 9 -17.62 13.79 13.58
CA LEU A 9 -17.87 14.55 12.35
C LEU A 9 -16.58 14.95 11.65
N ARG A 10 -15.55 15.38 12.40
CA ARG A 10 -14.21 15.67 11.84
C ARG A 10 -13.54 14.41 11.28
N GLY A 11 -13.76 13.26 11.92
CA GLY A 11 -13.33 11.95 11.40
C GLY A 11 -14.00 11.63 10.07
N LEU A 12 -15.33 11.74 10.00
CA LEU A 12 -16.10 11.48 8.76
C LEU A 12 -15.71 12.44 7.62
N ILE A 13 -15.58 13.73 7.89
CA ILE A 13 -15.19 14.73 6.89
C ILE A 13 -13.76 14.45 6.38
N ARG A 14 -12.82 14.10 7.26
CA ARG A 14 -11.46 13.70 6.86
C ARG A 14 -11.44 12.43 6.03
N GLU A 15 -12.28 11.45 6.37
CA GLU A 15 -12.38 10.17 5.66
C GLU A 15 -13.02 10.34 4.27
N THR A 16 -14.06 11.17 4.16
CA THR A 16 -14.68 11.53 2.88
C THR A 16 -13.67 12.24 1.98
N LEU A 17 -12.89 13.18 2.53
CA LEU A 17 -11.83 13.87 1.78
C LEU A 17 -10.69 12.94 1.34
N LEU A 18 -10.38 11.88 2.08
CA LEU A 18 -9.36 10.89 1.68
C LEU A 18 -9.86 9.98 0.55
N THR A 19 -11.14 9.59 0.56
CA THR A 19 -11.76 8.83 -0.53
C THR A 19 -12.00 9.68 -1.79
N GLU A 20 -12.36 10.94 -1.62
CA GLU A 20 -12.50 11.90 -2.73
C GLU A 20 -11.15 12.35 -3.29
N ALA A 21 -10.08 12.32 -2.49
CA ALA A 21 -8.73 12.69 -2.91
C ALA A 21 -7.93 11.53 -3.53
N ALA A 22 -8.37 10.28 -3.40
CA ALA A 22 -7.69 9.14 -4.02
C ALA A 22 -7.85 9.21 -5.54
N MET A 23 -6.72 9.15 -6.26
CA MET A 23 -6.71 9.16 -7.71
C MET A 23 -7.31 7.86 -8.26
N THR A 24 -8.25 7.98 -9.19
CA THR A 24 -8.79 6.84 -9.95
C THR A 24 -7.99 6.64 -11.24
N PRO A 25 -8.01 5.45 -11.87
CA PRO A 25 -7.43 5.22 -13.20
C PRO A 25 -7.92 6.22 -14.25
N VAL A 26 -9.21 6.55 -14.25
CA VAL A 26 -9.80 7.54 -15.17
C VAL A 26 -9.18 8.92 -14.93
N ARG A 27 -9.07 9.34 -13.66
CA ARG A 27 -8.48 10.62 -13.32
C ARG A 27 -6.99 10.70 -13.68
N ALA A 28 -6.26 9.60 -13.53
CA ALA A 28 -4.87 9.51 -13.98
C ALA A 28 -4.75 9.74 -15.50
N SER A 29 -5.67 9.14 -16.28
CA SER A 29 -5.77 9.36 -17.72
C SER A 29 -6.01 10.82 -18.07
N GLU A 30 -6.98 11.47 -17.44
CA GLU A 30 -7.30 12.89 -17.65
C GLU A 30 -6.12 13.83 -17.35
N LEU A 31 -5.26 13.44 -16.39
CA LEU A 31 -4.08 14.19 -15.99
C LEU A 31 -2.83 13.86 -16.82
N GLY A 32 -2.94 13.00 -17.83
CA GLY A 32 -1.82 12.55 -18.66
C GLY A 32 -0.76 11.77 -17.87
N ILE A 33 -1.18 10.96 -16.90
CA ILE A 33 -0.28 10.13 -16.10
C ILE A 33 -0.22 8.73 -16.73
N ARG A 34 1.00 8.25 -16.98
CA ARG A 34 1.31 6.90 -17.47
C ARG A 34 2.16 6.16 -16.44
N PHE A 35 2.04 4.83 -16.43
CA PHE A 35 2.73 3.98 -15.46
C PHE A 35 3.69 3.04 -16.17
N GLN A 36 4.96 3.12 -15.84
CA GLN A 36 5.97 2.15 -16.23
C GLN A 36 6.06 1.10 -15.13
N VAL A 37 5.79 -0.16 -15.49
CA VAL A 37 5.78 -1.29 -14.55
C VAL A 37 6.93 -2.24 -14.92
N ARG A 38 7.77 -2.55 -13.93
CA ARG A 38 8.87 -3.52 -14.02
C ARG A 38 8.70 -4.55 -12.93
N LYS A 39 8.73 -5.84 -13.29
CA LYS A 39 8.69 -6.95 -12.31
C LYS A 39 9.76 -7.96 -12.65
N TYR A 40 10.59 -8.26 -11.67
CA TYR A 40 11.62 -9.29 -11.69
C TYR A 40 11.26 -10.38 -10.65
N ALA A 41 12.11 -11.40 -10.52
CA ALA A 41 11.87 -12.50 -9.59
C ALA A 41 11.70 -12.04 -8.14
N TYR A 42 12.47 -11.04 -7.69
CA TYR A 42 12.53 -10.59 -6.29
C TYR A 42 12.36 -9.07 -6.12
N HIS A 43 12.06 -8.36 -7.19
CA HIS A 43 11.93 -6.90 -7.17
C HIS A 43 10.85 -6.45 -8.15
N ALA A 44 10.00 -5.52 -7.73
CA ALA A 44 9.03 -4.84 -8.57
C ALA A 44 9.13 -3.33 -8.38
N ALA A 45 8.99 -2.58 -9.47
CA ALA A 45 9.03 -1.13 -9.46
C ALA A 45 7.93 -0.56 -10.36
N ILE A 46 7.30 0.50 -9.89
CA ILE A 46 6.30 1.28 -10.62
C ILE A 46 6.76 2.73 -10.63
N TYR A 47 6.88 3.30 -11.81
CA TYR A 47 7.17 4.72 -12.02
C TYR A 47 5.97 5.37 -12.70
N ALA A 48 5.37 6.37 -12.05
CA ALA A 48 4.33 7.17 -12.68
C ALA A 48 4.97 8.41 -13.33
N HIS A 49 4.72 8.61 -14.60
CA HIS A 49 5.19 9.75 -15.37
C HIS A 49 4.01 10.63 -15.73
N LYS A 50 4.17 11.95 -15.61
CA LYS A 50 3.17 12.93 -16.03
C LYS A 50 3.68 13.67 -17.26
N GLU A 51 2.83 13.80 -18.26
CA GLU A 51 3.16 14.56 -19.47
C GLU A 51 3.63 15.98 -19.15
N GLY A 52 4.67 16.44 -19.83
CA GLY A 52 5.28 17.76 -19.63
C GLY A 52 6.11 17.91 -18.35
N ARG A 53 6.44 16.81 -17.65
CA ARG A 53 7.28 16.81 -16.46
C ARG A 53 8.54 15.97 -16.66
N ASP A 54 9.68 16.53 -16.25
CA ASP A 54 10.94 15.78 -16.23
C ASP A 54 10.96 14.82 -15.02
N GLY A 55 11.30 13.55 -15.30
CA GLY A 55 11.39 12.48 -14.31
C GLY A 55 10.04 11.98 -13.78
N PRO A 56 10.05 10.96 -12.91
CA PRO A 56 8.85 10.37 -12.38
C PRO A 56 8.12 11.30 -11.40
N ALA A 57 6.81 11.34 -11.51
CA ALA A 57 5.90 12.03 -10.59
C ALA A 57 5.65 11.21 -9.31
N ALA A 58 5.77 9.89 -9.42
CA ALA A 58 5.76 8.99 -8.25
C ALA A 58 6.60 7.74 -8.55
N ILE A 59 7.11 7.15 -7.48
CA ILE A 59 7.89 5.90 -7.49
C ILE A 59 7.36 5.02 -6.36
N LEU A 60 7.18 3.73 -6.65
CA LEU A 60 6.89 2.71 -5.65
C LEU A 60 7.70 1.46 -5.99
N GLU A 61 8.49 1.00 -5.04
CA GLU A 61 9.31 -0.20 -5.19
C GLU A 61 9.01 -1.18 -4.06
N ALA A 62 9.02 -2.46 -4.41
CA ALA A 62 8.85 -3.55 -3.46
C ALA A 62 9.81 -4.69 -3.80
N SER A 63 10.25 -5.40 -2.78
CA SER A 63 11.11 -6.56 -2.91
C SER A 63 10.55 -7.74 -2.12
N LEU A 64 10.71 -8.93 -2.67
CA LEU A 64 10.45 -10.15 -1.93
C LEU A 64 11.57 -10.31 -0.91
N SER A 65 11.23 -10.25 0.38
CA SER A 65 12.21 -10.46 1.45
C SER A 65 12.72 -11.90 1.41
N GLY A 66 14.02 -12.08 1.71
CA GLY A 66 14.59 -13.40 1.94
C GLY A 66 14.22 -14.01 3.29
N ASP A 67 13.61 -13.22 4.18
CA ASP A 67 13.14 -13.67 5.48
C ASP A 67 11.76 -14.31 5.36
N PRO A 68 11.43 -15.32 6.18
CA PRO A 68 10.09 -15.87 6.22
C PRO A 68 9.11 -14.78 6.66
N CYS A 69 8.20 -14.42 5.79
CA CYS A 69 7.23 -13.36 5.99
C CYS A 69 5.98 -13.64 5.14
N ALA A 70 5.43 -14.85 5.23
CA ALA A 70 4.28 -15.32 4.46
C ALA A 70 4.43 -15.11 2.93
N GLY A 71 5.66 -15.09 2.40
CA GLY A 71 5.96 -14.79 1.01
C GLY A 71 5.60 -13.36 0.61
N ALA A 72 5.54 -12.44 1.57
CA ALA A 72 5.15 -11.06 1.34
C ALA A 72 6.28 -10.28 0.64
N TRP A 73 5.87 -9.39 -0.25
CA TRP A 73 6.73 -8.35 -0.82
C TRP A 73 6.69 -7.14 0.10
N ALA A 74 7.83 -6.69 0.59
CA ALA A 74 7.91 -5.49 1.42
C ALA A 74 8.18 -4.25 0.56
N ILE A 75 7.52 -3.14 0.86
CA ILE A 75 7.85 -1.83 0.27
C ILE A 75 9.28 -1.47 0.68
N THR A 76 10.08 -1.05 -0.28
CA THR A 76 11.46 -0.58 -0.07
C THR A 76 11.62 0.90 -0.38
N HIS A 77 10.76 1.44 -1.25
CA HIS A 77 10.75 2.85 -1.57
C HIS A 77 9.35 3.31 -1.96
N SER A 78 8.93 4.45 -1.43
CA SER A 78 7.64 5.08 -1.77
C SER A 78 7.78 6.60 -1.79
N GLN A 79 7.50 7.20 -2.94
CA GLN A 79 7.48 8.66 -3.11
C GLN A 79 6.37 9.06 -4.08
N SER A 80 5.58 10.08 -3.74
CA SER A 80 4.65 10.74 -4.66
C SER A 80 4.76 12.25 -4.55
N ARG A 81 4.73 12.92 -5.70
CA ARG A 81 4.73 14.39 -5.83
C ARG A 81 3.38 14.90 -6.36
N ILE A 82 2.39 14.02 -6.46
CA ILE A 82 1.03 14.36 -6.89
C ILE A 82 0.09 13.83 -5.80
N ASP A 83 -0.75 14.71 -5.29
CA ASP A 83 -1.73 14.37 -4.26
C ASP A 83 -2.70 13.29 -4.77
N GLY A 84 -3.01 12.34 -3.90
CA GLY A 84 -3.91 11.23 -4.20
C GLY A 84 -3.32 10.10 -5.08
N LEU A 85 -2.14 10.28 -5.70
CA LEU A 85 -1.54 9.26 -6.57
C LEU A 85 -0.98 8.08 -5.77
N GLY A 86 -0.51 8.31 -4.53
CA GLY A 86 0.05 7.26 -3.67
C GLY A 86 -0.85 6.02 -3.55
N PRO A 87 -2.11 6.14 -3.10
CA PRO A 87 -3.02 5.00 -3.00
C PRO A 87 -3.18 4.20 -4.30
N LEU A 88 -3.27 4.87 -5.46
CA LEU A 88 -3.36 4.19 -6.76
C LEU A 88 -2.09 3.40 -7.08
N MET A 89 -0.90 3.91 -6.70
CA MET A 89 0.37 3.20 -6.86
C MET A 89 0.41 1.91 -6.01
N TYR A 90 -0.08 1.98 -4.76
CA TYR A 90 -0.17 0.81 -3.89
C TYR A 90 -1.15 -0.23 -4.43
N ASP A 91 -2.33 0.19 -4.90
CA ASP A 91 -3.30 -0.70 -5.54
C ASP A 91 -2.71 -1.40 -6.77
N LEU A 92 -1.98 -0.65 -7.60
CA LEU A 92 -1.30 -1.20 -8.77
C LEU A 92 -0.19 -2.19 -8.35
N MET A 93 0.59 -1.89 -7.30
CA MET A 93 1.63 -2.79 -6.81
C MET A 93 1.04 -4.11 -6.32
N ILE A 94 -0.04 -4.09 -5.53
CA ILE A 94 -0.75 -5.30 -5.09
C ILE A 94 -1.15 -6.16 -6.30
N ASP A 95 -1.68 -5.52 -7.36
CA ASP A 95 -2.08 -6.23 -8.58
C ASP A 95 -0.86 -6.79 -9.35
N VAL A 96 0.26 -6.06 -9.39
CA VAL A 96 1.50 -6.48 -10.09
C VAL A 96 2.14 -7.69 -9.44
N ILE A 97 2.19 -7.73 -8.11
CA ILE A 97 2.83 -8.83 -7.38
C ILE A 97 1.90 -10.01 -7.10
N SER A 98 0.60 -9.88 -7.41
CA SER A 98 -0.39 -10.95 -7.22
C SER A 98 0.12 -12.30 -7.74
N PRO A 99 -0.11 -13.41 -7.02
CA PRO A 99 -0.95 -13.59 -5.84
C PRO A 99 -0.27 -13.27 -4.50
N ASN A 100 0.99 -12.87 -4.51
CA ASN A 100 1.73 -12.58 -3.29
C ASN A 100 1.19 -11.33 -2.56
N PRO A 101 1.22 -11.31 -1.23
CA PRO A 101 0.79 -10.13 -0.47
C PRO A 101 1.87 -9.04 -0.45
N LEU A 102 1.44 -7.79 -0.27
CA LEU A 102 2.27 -6.60 -0.09
C LEU A 102 2.29 -6.20 1.38
N ALA A 103 3.45 -6.04 1.95
CA ALA A 103 3.65 -5.57 3.32
C ALA A 103 4.22 -4.14 3.34
N PRO A 104 4.01 -3.37 4.42
CA PRO A 104 4.68 -2.10 4.66
C PRO A 104 6.20 -2.27 4.68
N ASP A 105 6.93 -1.14 4.56
CA ASP A 105 8.38 -1.11 4.82
C ASP A 105 8.69 -1.64 6.22
N ARG A 106 9.73 -2.47 6.31
CA ARG A 106 10.12 -3.09 7.60
C ARG A 106 10.96 -2.17 8.48
N GLY A 107 11.48 -1.08 7.94
CA GLY A 107 12.29 -0.12 8.65
C GLY A 107 11.54 1.14 9.03
N VAL A 108 10.97 1.84 8.06
CA VAL A 108 10.36 3.17 8.26
C VAL A 108 9.10 3.32 7.42
N VAL A 109 8.02 3.71 8.06
CA VAL A 109 6.75 4.04 7.39
C VAL A 109 6.37 5.49 7.66
N SER A 110 6.24 6.30 6.61
CA SER A 110 5.78 7.68 6.74
C SER A 110 4.32 7.74 7.21
N LYS A 111 3.93 8.88 7.82
CA LYS A 111 2.54 9.09 8.26
C LYS A 111 1.53 8.97 7.11
N ASP A 112 1.90 9.37 5.90
CA ASP A 112 1.01 9.30 4.74
C ASP A 112 0.89 7.85 4.24
N ALA A 113 1.99 7.10 4.20
CA ALA A 113 1.96 5.66 3.90
C ALA A 113 1.13 4.88 4.94
N LYS A 114 1.30 5.20 6.24
CA LYS A 114 0.48 4.57 7.29
C LYS A 114 -1.01 4.75 7.07
N ARG A 115 -1.45 5.94 6.60
CA ARG A 115 -2.87 6.19 6.29
C ARG A 115 -3.39 5.25 5.18
N VAL A 116 -2.56 4.90 4.20
CA VAL A 116 -2.95 3.93 3.15
C VAL A 116 -3.15 2.55 3.77
N TRP A 117 -2.24 2.12 4.64
CA TRP A 117 -2.35 0.82 5.33
C TRP A 117 -3.54 0.77 6.28
N ASP A 118 -3.79 1.84 7.06
CA ASP A 118 -4.98 1.96 7.92
C ASP A 118 -6.28 1.87 7.10
N TYR A 119 -6.31 2.50 5.92
CA TYR A 119 -7.43 2.44 5.00
C TYR A 119 -7.66 1.01 4.47
N TYR A 120 -6.58 0.31 4.10
CA TYR A 120 -6.67 -1.08 3.65
C TYR A 120 -7.23 -1.99 4.75
N LEU A 121 -6.72 -1.85 5.96
CA LEU A 121 -7.19 -2.67 7.09
C LEU A 121 -8.66 -2.44 7.44
N THR A 122 -9.11 -1.19 7.39
CA THR A 122 -10.40 -0.81 7.98
C THR A 122 -11.52 -0.57 6.98
N ARG A 123 -11.21 -0.30 5.70
CA ARG A 123 -12.20 0.20 4.72
C ARG A 123 -12.26 -0.58 3.41
N ARG A 124 -11.24 -1.33 3.06
CA ARG A 124 -11.16 -2.03 1.77
C ARG A 124 -11.72 -3.44 1.88
N GLY A 125 -12.97 -3.60 1.47
CA GLY A 125 -13.63 -4.91 1.46
C GLY A 125 -13.09 -5.90 0.42
N ASP A 126 -12.40 -5.41 -0.61
CA ASP A 126 -11.77 -6.16 -1.69
C ASP A 126 -10.31 -6.58 -1.39
N ILE A 127 -9.76 -6.10 -0.28
CA ILE A 127 -8.42 -6.44 0.21
C ILE A 127 -8.54 -7.41 1.40
N GLU A 128 -7.70 -8.40 1.41
CA GLU A 128 -7.47 -9.31 2.55
C GLU A 128 -6.22 -8.86 3.29
N ALA A 129 -6.33 -8.71 4.61
CA ALA A 129 -5.20 -8.46 5.50
C ALA A 129 -4.79 -9.79 6.13
N ILE A 130 -3.52 -10.16 5.98
CA ILE A 130 -2.91 -11.37 6.54
C ILE A 130 -2.06 -10.92 7.72
N GLN A 131 -2.26 -11.53 8.90
CA GLN A 131 -1.43 -11.25 10.06
C GLN A 131 -0.01 -11.74 9.80
N LEU A 132 0.97 -10.90 10.08
CA LEU A 132 2.38 -11.28 10.11
C LEU A 132 2.84 -11.32 11.57
N ASP A 133 3.64 -12.31 11.90
CA ASP A 133 4.27 -12.35 13.21
C ASP A 133 5.55 -11.51 13.24
N ASP A 134 5.96 -11.14 14.43
CA ASP A 134 7.29 -10.66 14.72
C ASP A 134 8.14 -11.85 15.18
N ILE A 135 9.41 -11.86 14.80
CA ILE A 135 10.35 -12.91 15.20
C ILE A 135 10.47 -13.03 16.74
N ASP A 136 10.25 -11.92 17.46
CA ASP A 136 10.28 -11.86 18.92
C ASP A 136 8.88 -11.92 19.55
N ASN A 137 7.81 -11.97 18.75
CA ASN A 137 6.42 -11.95 19.20
C ASN A 137 5.57 -12.88 18.33
N VAL A 138 5.78 -14.16 18.47
CA VAL A 138 5.09 -15.20 17.71
C VAL A 138 3.63 -15.26 18.13
N LEU A 139 2.72 -14.93 17.21
CA LEU A 139 1.27 -14.92 17.41
C LEU A 139 0.61 -16.19 16.89
N THR A 140 1.20 -16.79 15.87
CA THR A 140 0.74 -18.03 15.24
C THR A 140 1.83 -19.10 15.34
N PRO A 141 1.51 -20.40 15.20
CA PRO A 141 2.51 -21.48 15.27
C PRO A 141 3.28 -21.68 13.96
N GLU A 142 2.90 -21.01 12.88
CA GLU A 142 3.51 -21.15 11.57
C GLU A 142 4.79 -20.32 11.48
N ASP A 143 5.90 -20.95 11.04
CA ASP A 143 7.19 -20.24 10.90
C ASP A 143 7.26 -19.35 9.65
N GLU A 144 6.37 -19.56 8.66
CA GLU A 144 6.42 -18.88 7.37
C GLU A 144 6.00 -17.42 7.42
N ASP A 145 5.28 -17.00 8.45
CA ASP A 145 4.82 -15.63 8.64
C ASP A 145 5.59 -14.86 9.71
N ASN A 146 6.60 -15.49 10.34
CA ASN A 146 7.55 -14.83 11.22
C ASN A 146 8.36 -13.78 10.44
N CYS A 147 8.23 -12.53 10.82
CA CYS A 147 8.87 -11.40 10.16
C CYS A 147 9.45 -10.43 11.18
N ALA A 148 10.71 -10.04 11.05
CA ALA A 148 11.25 -8.92 11.79
C ALA A 148 10.48 -7.64 11.41
N GLN A 149 9.83 -7.02 12.39
CA GLN A 149 8.96 -5.86 12.21
C GLN A 149 9.32 -4.78 13.21
N VAL A 150 9.92 -3.71 12.72
CA VAL A 150 10.22 -2.53 13.54
C VAL A 150 9.16 -1.45 13.42
N SER A 151 8.49 -1.36 12.28
CA SER A 151 7.57 -0.27 11.98
C SER A 151 6.27 -0.30 12.80
N ALA A 152 5.85 -1.47 13.34
CA ALA A 152 4.68 -1.55 14.19
C ALA A 152 4.90 -0.89 15.56
N THR A 153 6.13 -0.90 16.05
CA THR A 153 6.56 -0.32 17.33
C THR A 153 7.35 0.97 17.17
N ASP A 154 7.43 1.51 15.95
CA ASP A 154 8.16 2.74 15.66
C ASP A 154 7.66 3.91 16.54
N PRO A 155 8.54 4.62 17.25
CA PRO A 155 8.18 5.79 18.05
C PRO A 155 7.44 6.90 17.29
N GLN A 156 7.60 6.97 15.96
CA GLN A 156 6.87 7.92 15.12
C GLN A 156 5.35 7.64 15.09
N HIS A 157 4.93 6.41 15.38
CA HIS A 157 3.53 5.97 15.34
C HIS A 157 2.97 5.67 16.73
N GLY A 158 3.77 5.79 17.79
CA GLY A 158 3.42 5.46 19.18
C GLY A 158 3.42 3.96 19.44
N ASP A 159 3.18 3.57 20.69
CA ASP A 159 2.98 2.17 21.06
C ASP A 159 1.70 1.67 20.39
N VAL A 160 1.86 0.83 19.40
CA VAL A 160 0.76 0.21 18.68
C VAL A 160 0.72 -1.27 19.05
N ASP A 161 -0.43 -1.73 19.49
CA ASP A 161 -0.65 -3.15 19.68
C ASP A 161 -0.42 -3.88 18.35
N TRP A 162 0.48 -4.87 18.36
CA TRP A 162 0.89 -5.64 17.19
C TRP A 162 -0.33 -6.20 16.43
N ILE A 163 -1.27 -6.83 17.14
CA ILE A 163 -2.45 -7.45 16.53
C ILE A 163 -3.35 -6.41 15.83
N SER A 164 -3.51 -5.23 16.40
CA SER A 164 -4.37 -4.18 15.84
C SER A 164 -3.69 -3.28 14.80
N SER A 165 -2.35 -3.36 14.68
CA SER A 165 -1.58 -2.51 13.78
C SER A 165 -1.81 -2.85 12.31
N SER A 166 -2.04 -1.85 11.49
CA SER A 166 -2.03 -1.99 10.03
C SER A 166 -0.64 -2.28 9.47
N LEU A 167 0.41 -1.98 10.24
CA LEU A 167 1.80 -2.17 9.83
C LEU A 167 2.31 -3.60 10.09
N SER A 168 1.58 -4.40 10.87
CA SER A 168 1.87 -5.81 11.13
C SER A 168 1.16 -6.77 10.18
N LYS A 169 0.62 -6.29 9.10
CA LYS A 169 -0.13 -7.07 8.11
C LYS A 169 0.54 -7.07 6.75
N ALA A 170 0.26 -8.11 5.97
CA ALA A 170 0.42 -8.10 4.52
C ALA A 170 -0.94 -8.07 3.85
N TYR A 171 -1.01 -7.49 2.67
CA TYR A 171 -2.27 -7.17 1.99
C TYR A 171 -2.29 -7.74 0.58
N ARG A 172 -3.37 -8.40 0.19
CA ARG A 172 -3.58 -8.90 -1.18
C ARG A 172 -5.03 -8.76 -1.62
N ARG A 173 -5.28 -8.86 -2.93
CA ARG A 173 -6.64 -8.92 -3.46
C ARG A 173 -7.34 -10.21 -3.04
N LYS A 174 -8.57 -10.08 -2.56
CA LYS A 174 -9.47 -11.23 -2.40
C LYS A 174 -9.77 -11.82 -3.78
N GLY A 175 -9.64 -13.15 -3.89
CA GLY A 175 -9.91 -13.84 -5.16
C GLY A 175 -8.84 -13.67 -6.25
N GLY A 176 -7.72 -13.01 -5.97
CA GLY A 176 -6.55 -12.96 -6.86
C GLY A 176 -6.72 -12.12 -8.15
N GLY A 177 -7.76 -11.29 -8.25
CA GLY A 177 -7.98 -10.37 -9.37
C GLY A 177 -6.94 -9.24 -9.42
N ARG A 178 -6.86 -8.55 -10.57
CA ARG A 178 -5.93 -7.43 -10.83
C ARG A 178 -6.66 -6.18 -11.37
N PRO A 179 -7.72 -5.71 -10.69
CA PRO A 179 -8.66 -4.72 -11.25
C PRO A 179 -7.99 -3.38 -11.60
N THR A 180 -7.04 -2.91 -10.81
CA THR A 180 -6.32 -1.65 -11.08
C THR A 180 -5.42 -1.79 -12.29
N PHE A 181 -4.67 -2.88 -12.38
CA PHE A 181 -3.80 -3.16 -13.52
C PHE A 181 -4.61 -3.32 -14.81
N GLU A 182 -5.72 -4.06 -14.76
CA GLU A 182 -6.60 -4.29 -15.90
C GLU A 182 -7.23 -2.99 -16.39
N GLU A 183 -7.73 -2.14 -15.49
CA GLU A 183 -8.33 -0.86 -15.87
C GLU A 183 -7.31 0.11 -16.45
N LEU A 184 -6.13 0.24 -15.82
CA LEU A 184 -5.04 1.09 -16.36
C LEU A 184 -4.56 0.58 -17.73
N SER A 185 -4.49 -0.75 -17.92
CA SER A 185 -4.14 -1.36 -19.21
C SER A 185 -5.21 -1.08 -20.27
N ARG A 186 -6.49 -1.21 -19.92
CA ARG A 186 -7.62 -0.88 -20.79
C ARG A 186 -7.59 0.58 -21.25
N LEU A 187 -7.17 1.49 -20.38
CA LEU A 187 -6.99 2.91 -20.70
C LEU A 187 -5.68 3.21 -21.46
N GLY A 188 -4.85 2.20 -21.71
CA GLY A 188 -3.57 2.38 -22.42
C GLY A 188 -2.52 3.13 -21.59
N LEU A 189 -2.60 3.08 -20.26
CA LEU A 189 -1.74 3.87 -19.37
C LEU A 189 -0.56 3.07 -18.81
N ILE A 190 -0.46 1.76 -19.08
CA ILE A 190 0.63 0.91 -18.59
C ILE A 190 1.61 0.60 -19.71
N ASP A 191 2.88 0.86 -19.43
CA ASP A 191 4.03 0.40 -20.20
C ASP A 191 4.75 -0.69 -19.38
N THR A 192 4.83 -1.93 -19.91
CA THR A 192 5.53 -3.08 -19.29
C THR A 192 6.85 -3.33 -20.00
N TRP A 193 7.89 -3.65 -19.24
CA TRP A 193 9.23 -3.97 -19.74
C TRP A 193 9.73 -5.28 -19.13
#